data_f8f8861bd5852b55a5457abb2f5d1995
#
_entry.id   f8f8861bd5852b55a5457abb2f5d1995
#
_cell.length_a   1.000
_cell.length_b   1.000
_cell.length_c   1.000
_cell.angle_alpha   90.00
_cell.angle_beta   90.00
_cell.angle_gamma   90.00
#
_symmetry.space_group_name_H-M   'P 1'
#
loop_
_entity.id
_entity.type
_entity.pdbx_description
1 polymer ?
#
loop_
_entity_poly.entity_id
_entity_poly.type
_entity_poly.pdbx_seq_one_letter_code
_entity_poly.pdbx_strand_id
1 'polypeptide(L)'
;MEIIYQKNKDKQPVYDMYQKIFEDPEPFAQYYFEEIYATNQVILAEEDNKILGMIHLNPYHIRAGKKTYTLNYIVAVAVWKEYRRRGIMAEMLKKCFNDMHEQQQPFTYLMPANKAYYEPFQFRFVMDWEETMIDDHNISYTDDTTDRNHKIVHIMAEDYQTIQNFLERFMEQYKIYTVPDEPYLRRLEKESQSGDGSLLAYYEDDLLQGVFAESFEEDEVYIRWAYSLEPEHMLNQIKQRHQGKKIYITEGNLFKGNSTGKDFIQSKKVPKIMARITNLAAWGDILQGKNDFTFRILVKDPYIKDQNGVFQFQCLNHKISIQRADIPQDETLDIHTTDAQGWEDEISIDELTQVFFDYDAGQILKEHEYLKDIVPAGPIYISEEV
;
A
#
# COMPACT_ATOMS: atom_id res chain seq x y z
N MET A 1 21.78 -9.54 21.29
CA MET A 1 20.87 -9.46 20.13
C MET A 1 21.31 -8.28 19.27
N GLU A 2 21.48 -8.50 17.98
CA GLU A 2 21.81 -7.48 16.99
C GLU A 2 20.67 -7.39 15.95
N ILE A 3 20.46 -6.19 15.43
CA ILE A 3 19.50 -5.95 14.33
C ILE A 3 20.32 -5.60 13.09
N ILE A 4 20.29 -6.48 12.10
CA ILE A 4 21.15 -6.39 10.92
C ILE A 4 20.36 -6.58 9.64
N TYR A 5 20.88 -6.05 8.52
CA TYR A 5 20.45 -6.52 7.19
C TYR A 5 21.14 -7.86 6.88
N GLN A 6 20.39 -8.77 6.31
CA GLN A 6 20.96 -10.06 5.87
C GLN A 6 22.05 -9.83 4.83
N LYS A 7 23.30 -10.12 5.18
CA LYS A 7 24.49 -9.86 4.33
C LYS A 7 24.75 -10.98 3.33
N ASN A 8 24.53 -12.22 3.73
CA ASN A 8 24.68 -13.41 2.89
C ASN A 8 23.29 -13.90 2.54
N LYS A 9 23.00 -14.03 1.26
CA LYS A 9 21.69 -14.52 0.79
C LYS A 9 21.54 -16.04 0.96
N ASP A 10 22.07 -16.61 2.05
CA ASP A 10 21.62 -17.93 2.48
C ASP A 10 20.17 -17.80 2.93
N LYS A 11 19.28 -18.16 2.01
CA LYS A 11 17.84 -18.01 2.21
C LYS A 11 17.26 -19.07 3.15
N GLN A 12 17.97 -20.19 3.35
CA GLN A 12 17.38 -21.35 4.02
C GLN A 12 16.89 -21.06 5.46
N PRO A 13 17.67 -20.42 6.35
CA PRO A 13 17.19 -20.12 7.70
C PRO A 13 15.99 -19.17 7.74
N VAL A 14 15.92 -18.22 6.78
CA VAL A 14 14.79 -17.30 6.64
C VAL A 14 13.58 -18.02 6.08
N TYR A 15 13.78 -18.87 5.07
CA TYR A 15 12.74 -19.73 4.50
C TYR A 15 12.11 -20.65 5.55
N ASP A 16 12.95 -21.32 6.35
CA ASP A 16 12.48 -22.23 7.41
C ASP A 16 11.62 -21.47 8.45
N MET A 17 12.03 -20.24 8.81
CA MET A 17 11.27 -19.38 9.70
C MET A 17 9.96 -18.92 9.06
N TYR A 18 10.00 -18.51 7.80
CA TYR A 18 8.84 -18.08 7.04
C TYR A 18 7.79 -19.18 6.98
N GLN A 19 8.15 -20.34 6.46
CA GLN A 19 7.25 -21.49 6.32
C GLN A 19 6.63 -21.93 7.65
N LYS A 20 7.43 -21.88 8.73
CA LYS A 20 6.95 -22.31 10.05
C LYS A 20 5.94 -21.35 10.66
N ILE A 21 5.96 -20.06 10.28
CA ILE A 21 5.14 -19.02 10.92
C ILE A 21 3.92 -18.67 10.08
N PHE A 22 4.06 -18.61 8.75
CA PHE A 22 3.00 -18.18 7.83
C PHE A 22 2.23 -19.36 7.24
N GLU A 23 2.87 -20.54 7.12
CA GLU A 23 2.24 -21.78 6.64
C GLU A 23 1.63 -21.62 5.23
N ASP A 24 2.20 -20.72 4.40
CA ASP A 24 1.74 -20.47 3.04
C ASP A 24 1.90 -21.73 2.17
N PRO A 25 1.03 -21.91 1.13
CA PRO A 25 1.16 -23.01 0.19
C PRO A 25 2.54 -23.03 -0.48
N GLU A 26 3.10 -24.24 -0.66
CA GLU A 26 4.45 -24.41 -1.23
C GLU A 26 4.65 -23.69 -2.56
N PRO A 27 3.72 -23.69 -3.55
CA PRO A 27 3.91 -22.97 -4.80
C PRO A 27 4.06 -21.46 -4.62
N PHE A 28 3.31 -20.88 -3.67
CA PHE A 28 3.41 -19.47 -3.33
C PHE A 28 4.73 -19.15 -2.63
N ALA A 29 5.13 -19.94 -1.63
CA ALA A 29 6.40 -19.74 -0.94
C ALA A 29 7.58 -19.87 -1.90
N GLN A 30 7.55 -20.82 -2.84
CA GLN A 30 8.55 -20.95 -3.88
C GLN A 30 8.63 -19.69 -4.75
N TYR A 31 7.49 -19.21 -5.27
CA TYR A 31 7.41 -17.95 -6.01
C TYR A 31 8.03 -16.80 -5.20
N TYR A 32 7.60 -16.63 -3.94
CA TYR A 32 8.06 -15.53 -3.10
C TYR A 32 9.59 -15.55 -2.92
N PHE A 33 10.17 -16.71 -2.62
CA PHE A 33 11.61 -16.84 -2.39
C PHE A 33 12.46 -16.87 -3.66
N GLU A 34 11.90 -17.16 -4.80
CA GLU A 34 12.61 -17.10 -6.09
C GLU A 34 12.56 -15.72 -6.74
N GLU A 35 11.40 -15.05 -6.71
CA GLU A 35 11.19 -13.79 -7.44
C GLU A 35 11.30 -12.56 -6.52
N ILE A 36 10.61 -12.55 -5.36
CA ILE A 36 10.54 -11.38 -4.48
C ILE A 36 11.78 -11.27 -3.60
N TYR A 37 12.11 -12.34 -2.88
CA TYR A 37 13.25 -12.39 -1.98
C TYR A 37 14.58 -12.11 -2.68
N ALA A 38 14.70 -12.42 -3.96
CA ALA A 38 15.90 -12.12 -4.75
C ALA A 38 16.21 -10.62 -4.85
N THR A 39 15.19 -9.76 -4.73
CA THR A 39 15.29 -8.30 -4.94
C THR A 39 14.99 -7.49 -3.69
N ASN A 40 14.41 -8.08 -2.65
CA ASN A 40 14.05 -7.39 -1.43
C ASN A 40 15.25 -7.25 -0.47
N GLN A 41 15.02 -6.53 0.63
CA GLN A 41 15.91 -6.47 1.78
C GLN A 41 15.26 -7.18 2.96
N VAL A 42 16.07 -7.89 3.75
CA VAL A 42 15.59 -8.57 4.96
C VAL A 42 16.35 -8.04 6.17
N ILE A 43 15.61 -7.59 7.17
CA ILE A 43 16.14 -7.24 8.49
C ILE A 43 15.96 -8.44 9.40
N LEU A 44 17.02 -8.82 10.07
CA LEU A 44 17.06 -9.92 11.02
C LEU A 44 17.39 -9.41 12.42
N ALA A 45 16.71 -9.98 13.41
CA ALA A 45 17.16 -9.93 14.80
C ALA A 45 17.91 -11.23 15.09
N GLU A 46 19.21 -11.13 15.37
CA GLU A 46 20.10 -12.27 15.61
C GLU A 46 20.70 -12.27 17.00
N GLU A 47 20.87 -13.44 17.57
CA GLU A 47 21.58 -13.66 18.83
C GLU A 47 22.21 -15.07 18.78
N ASP A 48 23.50 -15.14 19.07
CA ASP A 48 24.28 -16.38 19.06
C ASP A 48 24.12 -17.22 17.76
N ASN A 49 24.14 -16.54 16.61
CA ASN A 49 23.94 -17.09 15.26
C ASN A 49 22.52 -17.71 15.05
N LYS A 50 21.54 -17.31 15.85
CA LYS A 50 20.14 -17.71 15.66
C LYS A 50 19.29 -16.52 15.24
N ILE A 51 18.44 -16.71 14.25
CA ILE A 51 17.43 -15.73 13.87
C ILE A 51 16.30 -15.81 14.92
N LEU A 52 16.05 -14.69 15.60
CA LEU A 52 14.96 -14.53 16.56
C LEU A 52 13.71 -13.92 15.92
N GLY A 53 13.90 -13.08 14.90
CA GLY A 53 12.85 -12.41 14.18
C GLY A 53 13.34 -11.90 12.83
N MET A 54 12.39 -11.58 11.94
CA MET A 54 12.65 -11.05 10.61
C MET A 54 11.60 -10.02 10.21
N ILE A 55 11.98 -9.16 9.27
CA ILE A 55 11.11 -8.25 8.51
C ILE A 55 11.60 -8.27 7.08
N HIS A 56 10.71 -8.47 6.13
CA HIS A 56 11.01 -8.32 4.71
C HIS A 56 10.55 -6.94 4.24
N LEU A 57 11.37 -6.31 3.41
CA LEU A 57 11.15 -4.99 2.83
C LEU A 57 11.10 -5.16 1.31
N ASN A 58 9.90 -5.25 0.75
CA ASN A 58 9.70 -5.44 -0.66
C ASN A 58 9.64 -4.08 -1.37
N PRO A 59 10.58 -3.75 -2.27
CA PRO A 59 10.58 -2.47 -2.97
C PRO A 59 9.53 -2.45 -4.07
N TYR A 60 8.73 -1.38 -4.10
CA TYR A 60 7.79 -1.07 -5.17
C TYR A 60 7.96 0.37 -5.66
N HIS A 61 7.66 0.61 -6.92
CA HIS A 61 7.59 1.96 -7.46
C HIS A 61 6.23 2.57 -7.19
N ILE A 62 6.21 3.60 -6.35
CA ILE A 62 4.99 4.31 -5.96
C ILE A 62 5.06 5.73 -6.54
N ARG A 63 4.08 6.09 -7.36
CA ARG A 63 3.85 7.47 -7.73
C ARG A 63 3.24 8.19 -6.54
N ALA A 64 3.85 9.29 -6.10
CA ALA A 64 3.28 10.17 -5.09
C ALA A 64 3.44 11.62 -5.55
N GLY A 65 2.32 12.28 -5.82
CA GLY A 65 2.32 13.57 -6.50
C GLY A 65 2.98 13.49 -7.88
N LYS A 66 4.05 14.28 -8.10
CA LYS A 66 4.76 14.34 -9.39
C LYS A 66 5.99 13.42 -9.47
N LYS A 67 6.35 12.77 -8.37
CA LYS A 67 7.55 11.92 -8.28
C LYS A 67 7.18 10.44 -8.18
N THR A 68 8.06 9.58 -8.67
CA THR A 68 8.03 8.14 -8.40
C THR A 68 9.13 7.85 -7.38
N TYR A 69 8.76 7.19 -6.31
CA TYR A 69 9.64 6.75 -5.25
C TYR A 69 9.77 5.23 -5.27
N THR A 70 10.91 4.70 -4.91
CA THR A 70 11.02 3.30 -4.53
C THR A 70 10.72 3.23 -3.04
N LEU A 71 9.56 2.72 -2.66
CA LEU A 71 9.14 2.57 -1.28
C LEU A 71 9.13 1.10 -0.88
N ASN A 72 9.40 0.86 0.38
CA ASN A 72 9.38 -0.49 0.93
C ASN A 72 8.01 -0.82 1.50
N TYR A 73 7.40 -1.87 0.96
CA TYR A 73 6.27 -2.56 1.57
C TYR A 73 6.81 -3.48 2.68
N ILE A 74 6.33 -3.32 3.89
CA ILE A 74 6.73 -4.13 5.05
C ILE A 74 5.88 -5.39 5.06
N VAL A 75 6.52 -6.55 4.98
CA VAL A 75 5.86 -7.86 4.95
C VAL A 75 6.65 -8.89 5.75
N ALA A 76 6.07 -10.04 6.02
CA ALA A 76 6.68 -11.15 6.74
C ALA A 76 7.33 -10.75 8.08
N VAL A 77 6.64 -9.88 8.82
CA VAL A 77 7.08 -9.45 10.15
C VAL A 77 6.85 -10.59 11.15
N ALA A 78 7.91 -11.21 11.59
CA ALA A 78 7.84 -12.39 12.44
C ALA A 78 8.86 -12.37 13.57
N VAL A 79 8.46 -12.95 14.71
CA VAL A 79 9.31 -13.26 15.86
C VAL A 79 8.92 -14.63 16.37
N TRP A 80 9.89 -15.52 16.59
CA TRP A 80 9.63 -16.84 17.17
C TRP A 80 8.83 -16.72 18.47
N LYS A 81 7.89 -17.61 18.67
CA LYS A 81 6.92 -17.57 19.78
C LYS A 81 7.60 -17.41 21.16
N GLU A 82 8.70 -18.11 21.39
CA GLU A 82 9.47 -18.09 22.64
C GLU A 82 10.23 -16.79 22.89
N TYR A 83 10.41 -15.95 21.85
CA TYR A 83 11.11 -14.65 21.94
C TYR A 83 10.15 -13.45 21.86
N ARG A 84 8.85 -13.69 21.69
CA ARG A 84 7.84 -12.62 21.65
C ARG A 84 7.78 -11.83 22.96
N ARG A 85 7.26 -10.62 22.90
CA ARG A 85 7.12 -9.66 24.03
C ARG A 85 8.44 -9.24 24.68
N ARG A 86 9.56 -9.35 23.96
CA ARG A 86 10.88 -8.87 24.39
C ARG A 86 11.34 -7.61 23.65
N GLY A 87 10.43 -6.93 22.93
CA GLY A 87 10.75 -5.71 22.16
C GLY A 87 11.43 -5.96 20.81
N ILE A 88 11.66 -7.19 20.39
CA ILE A 88 12.39 -7.53 19.15
C ILE A 88 11.76 -6.87 17.92
N MET A 89 10.44 -7.00 17.74
CA MET A 89 9.72 -6.36 16.64
C MET A 89 9.91 -4.83 16.65
N ALA A 90 9.87 -4.22 17.84
CA ALA A 90 10.04 -2.78 17.99
C ALA A 90 11.43 -2.31 17.53
N GLU A 91 12.49 -3.02 17.92
CA GLU A 91 13.84 -2.67 17.50
C GLU A 91 14.07 -2.87 16.01
N MET A 92 13.50 -3.94 15.41
CA MET A 92 13.56 -4.14 13.96
C MET A 92 12.80 -3.03 13.20
N LEU A 93 11.56 -2.70 13.60
CA LEU A 93 10.78 -1.63 12.98
C LEU A 93 11.44 -0.27 13.15
N LYS A 94 12.02 0.02 14.33
CA LYS A 94 12.77 1.27 14.56
C LYS A 94 13.94 1.40 13.60
N LYS A 95 14.68 0.31 13.36
CA LYS A 95 15.74 0.32 12.35
C LYS A 95 15.16 0.60 10.95
N CYS A 96 14.09 -0.09 10.55
CA CYS A 96 13.43 0.16 9.26
C CYS A 96 13.09 1.65 9.10
N PHE A 97 12.43 2.25 10.08
CA PHE A 97 11.96 3.63 9.98
C PHE A 97 13.11 4.64 9.87
N ASN A 98 14.18 4.46 10.64
CA ASN A 98 15.34 5.37 10.58
C ASN A 98 16.06 5.23 9.23
N ASP A 99 16.26 4.01 8.72
CA ASP A 99 16.89 3.80 7.43
C ASP A 99 16.05 4.38 6.27
N MET A 100 14.71 4.23 6.32
CA MET A 100 13.79 4.84 5.36
C MET A 100 13.78 6.37 5.45
N HIS A 101 13.89 6.92 6.66
CA HIS A 101 14.04 8.36 6.88
C HIS A 101 15.31 8.90 6.23
N GLU A 102 16.46 8.26 6.47
CA GLU A 102 17.74 8.61 5.86
C GLU A 102 17.71 8.52 4.33
N GLN A 103 16.97 7.55 3.79
CA GLN A 103 16.72 7.39 2.36
C GLN A 103 15.69 8.37 1.79
N GLN A 104 15.15 9.26 2.61
CA GLN A 104 14.13 10.24 2.23
C GLN A 104 12.83 9.62 1.66
N GLN A 105 12.49 8.41 2.08
CA GLN A 105 11.22 7.80 1.74
C GLN A 105 10.09 8.52 2.48
N PRO A 106 9.07 9.06 1.80
CA PRO A 106 8.02 9.85 2.46
C PRO A 106 7.18 9.03 3.43
N PHE A 107 6.94 7.77 3.12
CA PHE A 107 6.19 6.83 3.96
C PHE A 107 6.58 5.38 3.68
N THR A 108 6.20 4.51 4.59
CA THR A 108 6.15 3.05 4.39
C THR A 108 4.74 2.55 4.64
N TYR A 109 4.44 1.36 4.17
CA TYR A 109 3.10 0.81 4.25
C TYR A 109 3.13 -0.72 4.39
N LEU A 110 2.00 -1.27 4.81
CA LEU A 110 1.81 -2.70 5.01
C LEU A 110 0.32 -3.06 4.96
N MET A 111 0.04 -4.35 4.73
CA MET A 111 -1.26 -4.94 4.99
C MET A 111 -1.18 -5.67 6.34
N PRO A 112 -1.94 -5.24 7.35
CA PRO A 112 -1.80 -5.83 8.68
C PRO A 112 -2.57 -7.15 8.80
N ALA A 113 -1.96 -8.21 9.32
CA ALA A 113 -2.69 -9.37 9.81
C ALA A 113 -3.62 -8.99 11.00
N ASN A 114 -3.18 -8.02 11.82
CA ASN A 114 -3.98 -7.40 12.87
C ASN A 114 -3.44 -5.99 13.11
N LYS A 115 -4.33 -4.97 12.99
CA LYS A 115 -3.96 -3.57 13.18
C LYS A 115 -3.33 -3.29 14.55
N ALA A 116 -3.77 -4.00 15.60
CA ALA A 116 -3.26 -3.81 16.96
C ALA A 116 -1.75 -4.10 17.11
N TYR A 117 -1.15 -4.80 16.15
CA TYR A 117 0.29 -5.00 16.13
C TYR A 117 1.07 -3.76 15.64
N TYR A 118 0.44 -2.91 14.81
CA TYR A 118 1.09 -1.80 14.12
C TYR A 118 0.65 -0.42 14.58
N GLU A 119 -0.55 -0.27 15.16
CA GLU A 119 -1.01 1.00 15.76
C GLU A 119 -0.03 1.57 16.79
N PRO A 120 0.60 0.77 17.69
CA PRO A 120 1.62 1.29 18.62
C PRO A 120 2.86 1.87 17.93
N PHE A 121 3.12 1.48 16.68
CA PHE A 121 4.20 1.98 15.85
C PHE A 121 3.79 3.14 14.95
N GLN A 122 2.65 3.78 15.24
CA GLN A 122 2.12 4.95 14.54
C GLN A 122 1.68 4.65 13.09
N PHE A 123 1.32 3.41 12.78
CA PHE A 123 0.61 3.10 11.53
C PHE A 123 -0.87 3.38 11.68
N ARG A 124 -1.49 3.91 10.62
CA ARG A 124 -2.94 4.09 10.50
C ARG A 124 -3.42 3.57 9.16
N PHE A 125 -4.67 3.13 9.10
CA PHE A 125 -5.29 2.81 7.83
C PHE A 125 -5.32 4.06 6.94
N VAL A 126 -5.07 3.84 5.66
CA VAL A 126 -5.03 4.90 4.65
C VAL A 126 -5.83 4.54 3.40
N MET A 127 -6.26 3.29 3.29
CA MET A 127 -7.01 2.81 2.14
C MET A 127 -7.88 1.61 2.49
N ASP A 128 -9.12 1.62 1.96
CA ASP A 128 -10.01 0.46 1.93
C ASP A 128 -9.91 -0.23 0.57
N TRP A 129 -10.04 -1.54 0.57
CA TRP A 129 -10.36 -2.30 -0.64
C TRP A 129 -11.86 -2.54 -0.72
N GLU A 130 -12.37 -2.57 -1.93
CA GLU A 130 -13.72 -3.03 -2.20
C GLU A 130 -13.65 -4.51 -2.58
N GLU A 131 -14.10 -5.38 -1.67
CA GLU A 131 -14.18 -6.81 -1.89
C GLU A 131 -15.59 -7.15 -2.37
N THR A 132 -15.70 -7.70 -3.57
CA THR A 132 -16.98 -8.11 -4.17
C THR A 132 -17.00 -9.62 -4.38
N MET A 133 -18.02 -10.29 -3.86
CA MET A 133 -18.26 -11.70 -4.06
C MET A 133 -19.47 -11.90 -4.97
N ILE A 134 -19.32 -12.74 -5.99
CA ILE A 134 -20.37 -13.16 -6.91
C ILE A 134 -20.61 -14.65 -6.68
N ASP A 135 -21.82 -15.02 -6.30
CA ASP A 135 -22.27 -16.40 -6.21
C ASP A 135 -23.10 -16.73 -7.46
N ASP A 136 -22.54 -17.56 -8.35
CA ASP A 136 -23.08 -17.79 -9.69
C ASP A 136 -24.23 -18.81 -9.74
N HIS A 137 -24.58 -19.46 -8.62
CA HIS A 137 -25.63 -20.52 -8.65
C HIS A 137 -27.03 -20.04 -9.09
N ASN A 138 -27.23 -18.72 -9.21
CA ASN A 138 -28.53 -18.12 -9.51
C ASN A 138 -28.49 -16.99 -10.57
N ILE A 139 -27.41 -16.84 -11.32
CA ILE A 139 -27.28 -15.74 -12.29
C ILE A 139 -27.85 -16.19 -13.65
N SER A 140 -28.89 -15.49 -14.12
CA SER A 140 -29.28 -15.55 -15.53
C SER A 140 -28.25 -14.76 -16.34
N TYR A 141 -27.46 -15.43 -17.16
CA TYR A 141 -26.62 -14.78 -18.14
C TYR A 141 -27.53 -14.03 -19.11
N THR A 142 -27.35 -12.71 -19.21
CA THR A 142 -27.91 -12.01 -20.37
C THR A 142 -27.04 -12.42 -21.55
N ASP A 143 -27.68 -13.06 -22.56
CA ASP A 143 -27.01 -13.21 -23.84
C ASP A 143 -26.48 -11.84 -24.24
N ASP A 144 -25.20 -11.74 -24.33
CA ASP A 144 -24.55 -10.55 -24.88
C ASP A 144 -24.89 -10.56 -26.37
N THR A 145 -26.01 -9.89 -26.72
CA THR A 145 -26.53 -9.81 -28.08
C THR A 145 -25.68 -8.87 -28.95
N THR A 146 -24.53 -8.45 -28.46
CA THR A 146 -23.56 -7.69 -29.28
C THR A 146 -22.84 -8.67 -30.21
N ASP A 147 -22.87 -8.35 -31.50
CA ASP A 147 -22.20 -9.10 -32.60
C ASP A 147 -20.67 -8.95 -32.55
N ARG A 148 -20.10 -8.70 -31.33
CA ARG A 148 -18.69 -8.41 -31.09
C ARG A 148 -17.92 -9.71 -30.83
N ASN A 149 -16.70 -9.75 -31.36
CA ASN A 149 -15.79 -10.86 -31.10
C ASN A 149 -15.04 -10.62 -29.80
N HIS A 150 -15.33 -11.40 -28.75
CA HIS A 150 -14.68 -11.35 -27.45
C HIS A 150 -13.58 -12.40 -27.33
N LYS A 151 -12.41 -12.03 -26.81
CA LYS A 151 -11.35 -12.99 -26.49
C LYS A 151 -10.60 -12.60 -25.21
N ILE A 152 -10.24 -13.60 -24.42
CA ILE A 152 -9.36 -13.48 -23.26
C ILE A 152 -8.07 -14.24 -23.60
N VAL A 153 -6.93 -13.56 -23.45
CA VAL A 153 -5.60 -14.11 -23.78
C VAL A 153 -4.63 -13.92 -22.64
N HIS A 154 -3.67 -14.83 -22.49
CA HIS A 154 -2.59 -14.66 -21.53
C HIS A 154 -1.69 -13.49 -21.94
N ILE A 155 -1.33 -12.67 -20.97
CA ILE A 155 -0.33 -11.61 -21.13
C ILE A 155 1.04 -12.25 -21.01
N MET A 156 1.91 -11.96 -21.97
CA MET A 156 3.29 -12.41 -21.99
C MET A 156 4.23 -11.22 -21.75
N ALA A 157 5.50 -11.47 -21.44
CA ALA A 157 6.46 -10.43 -21.14
C ALA A 157 6.60 -9.35 -22.23
N GLU A 158 6.44 -9.72 -23.51
CA GLU A 158 6.43 -8.79 -24.64
C GLU A 158 5.25 -7.82 -24.64
N ASP A 159 4.18 -8.14 -23.92
CA ASP A 159 2.97 -7.30 -23.82
C ASP A 159 3.04 -6.26 -22.70
N TYR A 160 3.96 -6.40 -21.73
CA TYR A 160 3.97 -5.59 -20.51
C TYR A 160 3.93 -4.09 -20.77
N GLN A 161 4.67 -3.58 -21.76
CA GLN A 161 4.63 -2.15 -22.08
C GLN A 161 3.26 -1.68 -22.58
N THR A 162 2.57 -2.52 -23.35
CA THR A 162 1.21 -2.24 -23.83
C THR A 162 0.22 -2.24 -22.66
N ILE A 163 0.37 -3.22 -21.78
CA ILE A 163 -0.48 -3.37 -20.58
C ILE A 163 -0.24 -2.22 -19.60
N GLN A 164 1.01 -1.82 -19.35
CA GLN A 164 1.35 -0.66 -18.54
C GLN A 164 0.66 0.59 -19.08
N ASN A 165 0.82 0.90 -20.37
CA ASN A 165 0.21 2.07 -20.99
C ASN A 165 -1.33 2.04 -20.91
N PHE A 166 -1.92 0.85 -20.96
CA PHE A 166 -3.35 0.67 -20.77
C PHE A 166 -3.79 0.98 -19.34
N LEU A 167 -3.08 0.44 -18.35
CA LEU A 167 -3.39 0.61 -16.93
C LEU A 167 -3.14 2.03 -16.42
N GLU A 168 -2.14 2.72 -16.93
CA GLU A 168 -1.83 4.12 -16.54
C GLU A 168 -3.04 5.04 -16.69
N ARG A 169 -3.92 4.81 -17.67
CA ARG A 169 -5.17 5.58 -17.86
C ARG A 169 -6.10 5.52 -16.65
N PHE A 170 -6.08 4.41 -15.92
CA PHE A 170 -6.89 4.24 -14.72
C PHE A 170 -6.18 4.77 -13.47
N MET A 171 -4.85 4.87 -13.51
CA MET A 171 -4.04 5.35 -12.40
C MET A 171 -4.04 6.89 -12.30
N GLU A 172 -4.26 7.62 -13.39
CA GLU A 172 -4.26 9.09 -13.42
C GLU A 172 -5.25 9.75 -12.44
N GLN A 173 -6.31 9.04 -12.03
CA GLN A 173 -7.26 9.52 -11.03
C GLN A 173 -6.70 9.56 -9.60
N TYR A 174 -5.60 8.84 -9.33
CA TYR A 174 -4.99 8.72 -8.01
C TYR A 174 -3.79 9.64 -7.87
N LYS A 175 -3.62 10.24 -6.70
CA LYS A 175 -2.43 11.06 -6.38
C LYS A 175 -1.27 10.23 -5.85
N ILE A 176 -1.58 9.11 -5.19
CA ILE A 176 -0.61 8.11 -4.77
C ILE A 176 -1.08 6.76 -5.33
N TYR A 177 -0.21 6.08 -6.05
CA TYR A 177 -0.54 4.76 -6.60
C TYR A 177 0.70 3.92 -6.90
N THR A 178 0.52 2.59 -6.83
CA THR A 178 1.51 1.61 -7.30
C THR A 178 1.63 1.71 -8.81
N VAL A 179 2.85 1.94 -9.30
CA VAL A 179 3.10 2.03 -10.75
C VAL A 179 3.04 0.62 -11.35
N PRO A 180 2.15 0.37 -12.32
CA PRO A 180 2.04 -0.93 -12.96
C PRO A 180 3.15 -1.14 -14.01
N ASP A 181 4.42 -1.01 -13.60
CA ASP A 181 5.57 -1.18 -14.47
C ASP A 181 5.91 -2.65 -14.75
N GLU A 182 6.89 -2.89 -15.61
CA GLU A 182 7.30 -4.26 -15.98
C GLU A 182 7.65 -5.13 -14.75
N PRO A 183 8.45 -4.65 -13.76
CA PRO A 183 8.73 -5.42 -12.56
C PRO A 183 7.46 -5.79 -11.78
N TYR A 184 6.50 -4.87 -11.69
CA TYR A 184 5.24 -5.12 -11.01
C TYR A 184 4.37 -6.14 -11.76
N LEU A 185 4.20 -5.96 -13.07
CA LEU A 185 3.41 -6.88 -13.91
C LEU A 185 3.99 -8.30 -13.91
N ARG A 186 5.32 -8.41 -13.94
CA ARG A 186 6.00 -9.70 -13.82
C ARG A 186 5.72 -10.39 -12.47
N ARG A 187 5.76 -9.62 -11.37
CA ARG A 187 5.42 -10.15 -10.04
C ARG A 187 3.98 -10.64 -10.00
N LEU A 188 3.05 -9.82 -10.48
CA LEU A 188 1.62 -10.15 -10.52
C LEU A 188 1.34 -11.40 -11.37
N GLU A 189 2.01 -11.55 -12.53
CA GLU A 189 1.92 -12.76 -13.35
C GLU A 189 2.42 -13.99 -12.60
N LYS A 190 3.60 -13.91 -11.97
CA LYS A 190 4.20 -15.03 -11.24
C LYS A 190 3.41 -15.41 -9.99
N GLU A 191 2.90 -14.43 -9.29
CA GLU A 191 1.99 -14.62 -8.15
C GLU A 191 0.72 -15.36 -8.59
N SER A 192 0.07 -14.90 -9.66
CA SER A 192 -1.11 -15.56 -10.21
C SER A 192 -0.81 -17.02 -10.62
N GLN A 193 0.34 -17.27 -11.25
CA GLN A 193 0.79 -18.61 -11.62
C GLN A 193 1.01 -19.52 -10.41
N SER A 194 1.44 -18.98 -9.26
CA SER A 194 1.59 -19.77 -8.04
C SER A 194 0.27 -20.27 -7.46
N GLY A 195 -0.84 -19.61 -7.80
CA GLY A 195 -2.21 -20.03 -7.52
C GLY A 195 -2.92 -20.64 -8.74
N ASP A 196 -2.17 -21.32 -9.63
CA ASP A 196 -2.67 -21.97 -10.86
C ASP A 196 -3.42 -21.01 -11.81
N GLY A 197 -3.23 -19.70 -11.64
CA GLY A 197 -3.90 -18.65 -12.40
C GLY A 197 -3.01 -17.97 -13.43
N SER A 198 -3.42 -16.76 -13.84
CA SER A 198 -2.75 -16.03 -14.94
C SER A 198 -3.06 -14.54 -14.90
N LEU A 199 -2.18 -13.75 -15.50
CA LEU A 199 -2.45 -12.38 -15.89
C LEU A 199 -3.04 -12.37 -17.31
N LEU A 200 -4.20 -11.76 -17.49
CA LEU A 200 -5.04 -11.89 -18.68
C LEU A 200 -5.42 -10.53 -19.27
N ALA A 201 -5.47 -10.48 -20.60
CA ALA A 201 -5.98 -9.37 -21.37
C ALA A 201 -7.32 -9.73 -22.03
N TYR A 202 -8.27 -8.80 -21.94
CA TYR A 202 -9.59 -8.89 -22.55
C TYR A 202 -9.65 -8.00 -23.78
N TYR A 203 -10.06 -8.58 -24.89
CA TYR A 203 -10.20 -7.88 -26.18
C TYR A 203 -11.63 -7.96 -26.69
N GLU A 204 -12.08 -6.87 -27.33
CA GLU A 204 -13.27 -6.82 -28.18
C GLU A 204 -12.85 -6.36 -29.58
N ASP A 205 -13.26 -7.08 -30.63
CA ASP A 205 -12.94 -6.76 -32.03
C ASP A 205 -11.44 -6.45 -32.24
N ASP A 206 -10.57 -7.26 -31.62
CA ASP A 206 -9.10 -7.11 -31.59
C ASP A 206 -8.55 -5.86 -30.88
N LEU A 207 -9.40 -5.08 -30.19
CA LEU A 207 -8.97 -3.93 -29.38
C LEU A 207 -8.86 -4.35 -27.91
N LEU A 208 -7.74 -4.01 -27.28
CA LEU A 208 -7.55 -4.21 -25.83
C LEU A 208 -8.54 -3.37 -25.04
N GLN A 209 -9.45 -4.02 -24.31
CA GLN A 209 -10.50 -3.40 -23.52
C GLN A 209 -10.34 -3.60 -22.02
N GLY A 210 -9.57 -4.59 -21.59
CA GLY A 210 -9.38 -4.82 -20.17
C GLY A 210 -8.20 -5.73 -19.83
N VAL A 211 -7.85 -5.71 -18.56
CA VAL A 211 -6.80 -6.52 -17.94
C VAL A 211 -7.29 -7.01 -16.60
N PHE A 212 -6.98 -8.24 -16.25
CA PHE A 212 -7.22 -8.78 -14.91
C PHE A 212 -6.24 -9.92 -14.59
N ALA A 213 -5.97 -10.12 -13.31
CA ALA A 213 -5.25 -11.29 -12.81
C ALA A 213 -6.26 -12.26 -12.19
N GLU A 214 -6.12 -13.55 -12.46
CA GLU A 214 -6.91 -14.60 -11.82
C GLU A 214 -6.01 -15.59 -11.08
N SER A 215 -6.50 -16.12 -9.96
CA SER A 215 -5.93 -17.24 -9.23
C SER A 215 -7.04 -18.13 -8.68
N PHE A 216 -6.70 -19.35 -8.29
CA PHE A 216 -7.68 -20.34 -7.86
C PHE A 216 -7.30 -20.88 -6.48
N GLU A 217 -8.32 -21.08 -5.66
CA GLU A 217 -8.21 -21.78 -4.39
C GLU A 217 -9.43 -22.72 -4.27
N GLU A 218 -9.18 -24.04 -4.30
CA GLU A 218 -10.24 -25.06 -4.36
C GLU A 218 -11.24 -24.79 -5.51
N ASP A 219 -12.51 -24.51 -5.18
CA ASP A 219 -13.57 -24.21 -6.14
C ASP A 219 -13.84 -22.70 -6.29
N GLU A 220 -13.00 -21.85 -5.70
CA GLU A 220 -13.16 -20.41 -5.72
C GLU A 220 -12.18 -19.75 -6.71
N VAL A 221 -12.58 -18.61 -7.27
CA VAL A 221 -11.79 -17.81 -8.22
C VAL A 221 -11.56 -16.44 -7.62
N TYR A 222 -10.30 -16.03 -7.58
CA TYR A 222 -9.89 -14.72 -7.10
C TYR A 222 -9.45 -13.87 -8.28
N ILE A 223 -10.09 -12.73 -8.47
CA ILE A 223 -9.80 -11.77 -9.55
C ILE A 223 -9.22 -10.50 -8.93
N ARG A 224 -8.05 -10.11 -9.41
CA ARG A 224 -7.37 -8.86 -9.00
C ARG A 224 -7.04 -8.01 -10.22
N TRP A 225 -6.84 -6.72 -10.00
CA TRP A 225 -6.45 -5.78 -11.06
C TRP A 225 -7.42 -5.77 -12.25
N ALA A 226 -8.71 -5.92 -11.99
CA ALA A 226 -9.72 -6.02 -13.02
C ALA A 226 -10.11 -4.62 -13.53
N TYR A 227 -9.33 -4.07 -14.47
CA TYR A 227 -9.55 -2.78 -15.11
C TYR A 227 -10.03 -2.95 -16.55
N SER A 228 -11.11 -2.26 -16.91
CA SER A 228 -11.69 -2.32 -18.25
C SER A 228 -12.25 -0.97 -18.68
N LEU A 229 -12.18 -0.68 -20.00
CA LEU A 229 -12.91 0.39 -20.65
C LEU A 229 -14.41 0.04 -20.82
N GLU A 230 -14.70 -1.27 -20.89
CA GLU A 230 -16.05 -1.86 -20.97
C GLU A 230 -16.29 -2.81 -19.78
N PRO A 231 -16.46 -2.25 -18.54
CA PRO A 231 -16.51 -3.06 -17.32
C PRO A 231 -17.60 -4.14 -17.29
N GLU A 232 -18.81 -3.81 -17.80
CA GLU A 232 -19.95 -4.75 -17.82
C GLU A 232 -19.67 -5.93 -18.75
N HIS A 233 -19.10 -5.67 -19.93
CA HIS A 233 -18.78 -6.72 -20.89
C HIS A 233 -17.69 -7.64 -20.32
N MET A 234 -16.59 -7.08 -19.81
CA MET A 234 -15.53 -7.88 -19.21
C MET A 234 -16.04 -8.71 -18.04
N LEU A 235 -16.88 -8.14 -17.16
CA LEU A 235 -17.49 -8.86 -16.05
C LEU A 235 -18.34 -10.06 -16.53
N ASN A 236 -19.11 -9.87 -17.59
CA ASN A 236 -19.89 -10.97 -18.18
C ASN A 236 -18.99 -12.07 -18.72
N GLN A 237 -17.87 -11.72 -19.37
CA GLN A 237 -16.91 -12.71 -19.88
C GLN A 237 -16.19 -13.45 -18.74
N ILE A 238 -15.83 -12.76 -17.64
CA ILE A 238 -15.29 -13.40 -16.44
C ILE A 238 -16.30 -14.39 -15.85
N LYS A 239 -17.56 -14.01 -15.71
CA LYS A 239 -18.63 -14.90 -15.22
C LYS A 239 -18.82 -16.13 -16.11
N GLN A 240 -18.88 -15.96 -17.44
CA GLN A 240 -19.01 -17.06 -18.37
C GLN A 240 -17.82 -18.04 -18.29
N ARG A 241 -16.61 -17.50 -18.16
CA ARG A 241 -15.37 -18.27 -18.02
C ARG A 241 -15.36 -19.14 -16.77
N HIS A 242 -15.96 -18.66 -15.68
CA HIS A 242 -15.95 -19.29 -14.36
C HIS A 242 -17.32 -19.76 -13.90
N GLN A 243 -18.18 -20.14 -14.85
CA GLN A 243 -19.53 -20.59 -14.57
C GLN A 243 -19.58 -21.71 -13.52
N GLY A 244 -20.44 -21.55 -12.51
CA GLY A 244 -20.64 -22.50 -11.43
C GLY A 244 -19.63 -22.36 -10.27
N LYS A 245 -18.73 -21.36 -10.31
CA LYS A 245 -17.79 -21.08 -9.24
C LYS A 245 -18.17 -19.80 -8.49
N LYS A 246 -17.70 -19.66 -7.26
CA LYS A 246 -17.70 -18.38 -6.57
C LYS A 246 -16.54 -17.53 -7.06
N ILE A 247 -16.81 -16.26 -7.35
CA ILE A 247 -15.82 -15.31 -7.86
C ILE A 247 -15.65 -14.19 -6.84
N TYR A 248 -14.44 -13.97 -6.37
CA TYR A 248 -14.07 -12.85 -5.52
C TYR A 248 -13.29 -11.84 -6.35
N ILE A 249 -13.70 -10.57 -6.33
CA ILE A 249 -13.06 -9.49 -7.08
C ILE A 249 -12.66 -8.41 -6.06
N THR A 250 -11.38 -8.10 -5.97
CA THR A 250 -10.84 -7.22 -4.92
C THR A 250 -10.39 -5.86 -5.43
N GLU A 251 -10.01 -5.74 -6.71
CA GLU A 251 -9.43 -4.52 -7.23
C GLU A 251 -9.89 -4.26 -8.65
N GLY A 252 -9.98 -2.99 -9.01
CA GLY A 252 -10.33 -2.62 -10.37
C GLY A 252 -11.47 -1.62 -10.48
N ASN A 253 -12.13 -1.62 -11.63
CA ASN A 253 -13.23 -0.71 -11.91
C ASN A 253 -14.53 -1.39 -12.35
N LEU A 254 -14.65 -2.71 -12.21
CA LEU A 254 -15.80 -3.47 -12.72
C LEU A 254 -17.14 -3.10 -12.06
N PHE A 255 -17.08 -2.55 -10.84
CA PHE A 255 -18.29 -2.18 -10.08
C PHE A 255 -18.42 -0.68 -9.85
N LYS A 256 -17.49 0.15 -10.33
CA LYS A 256 -17.58 1.61 -10.15
C LYS A 256 -18.82 2.16 -10.87
N GLY A 257 -19.79 2.60 -10.09
CA GLY A 257 -21.04 3.20 -10.58
C GLY A 257 -22.23 2.26 -10.71
N ASN A 258 -22.07 0.96 -10.59
CA ASN A 258 -23.14 -0.04 -10.71
C ASN A 258 -23.44 -0.74 -9.38
N SER A 259 -23.91 0.01 -8.39
CA SER A 259 -24.58 -0.56 -7.21
C SER A 259 -26.00 -1.02 -7.59
N THR A 260 -26.14 -1.85 -8.61
CA THR A 260 -27.44 -2.42 -8.94
C THR A 260 -27.65 -3.64 -8.07
N GLY A 261 -28.57 -3.51 -7.11
CA GLY A 261 -29.11 -4.56 -6.27
C GLY A 261 -29.62 -5.76 -7.07
N LYS A 262 -28.71 -6.60 -7.49
CA LYS A 262 -28.98 -7.99 -7.82
C LYS A 262 -28.55 -8.79 -6.61
N ASP A 263 -29.45 -9.60 -6.09
CA ASP A 263 -29.32 -10.38 -4.84
C ASP A 263 -28.09 -11.34 -4.77
N PHE A 264 -27.23 -11.33 -5.77
CA PHE A 264 -26.10 -12.24 -5.93
C PHE A 264 -24.73 -11.56 -5.83
N ILE A 265 -24.69 -10.22 -5.72
CA ILE A 265 -23.44 -9.44 -5.61
C ILE A 265 -23.38 -8.86 -4.21
N GLN A 266 -22.42 -9.31 -3.43
CA GLN A 266 -22.12 -8.74 -2.11
C GLN A 266 -20.82 -7.94 -2.22
N SER A 267 -20.90 -6.63 -2.01
CA SER A 267 -19.73 -5.77 -1.96
C SER A 267 -19.58 -5.16 -0.57
N LYS A 268 -18.35 -5.13 -0.06
CA LYS A 268 -18.00 -4.50 1.20
C LYS A 268 -16.67 -3.75 1.07
N LYS A 269 -16.58 -2.61 1.76
CA LYS A 269 -15.31 -1.91 1.95
C LYS A 269 -14.62 -2.44 3.20
N VAL A 270 -13.35 -2.79 3.07
CA VAL A 270 -12.55 -3.35 4.14
C VAL A 270 -11.27 -2.52 4.28
N PRO A 271 -11.00 -1.93 5.47
CA PRO A 271 -9.71 -1.30 5.72
C PRO A 271 -8.58 -2.29 5.47
N LYS A 272 -7.68 -1.99 4.55
CA LYS A 272 -6.69 -2.97 4.09
C LYS A 272 -5.25 -2.50 4.27
N ILE A 273 -4.93 -1.30 3.83
CA ILE A 273 -3.55 -0.78 3.85
C ILE A 273 -3.38 0.19 5.01
N MET A 274 -2.36 -0.06 5.83
CA MET A 274 -1.86 0.89 6.81
C MET A 274 -0.57 1.53 6.31
N ALA A 275 -0.40 2.81 6.59
CA ALA A 275 0.83 3.54 6.29
C ALA A 275 1.34 4.31 7.51
N ARG A 276 2.61 4.71 7.44
CA ARG A 276 3.29 5.57 8.38
C ARG A 276 4.21 6.53 7.65
N ILE A 277 4.16 7.80 7.97
CA ILE A 277 5.13 8.80 7.48
C ILE A 277 6.52 8.47 8.04
N THR A 278 7.51 8.35 7.16
CA THR A 278 8.91 8.09 7.51
C THR A 278 9.81 9.29 7.25
N ASN A 279 9.42 10.20 6.35
CA ASN A 279 10.10 11.47 6.13
C ASN A 279 9.09 12.58 5.87
N LEU A 280 8.83 13.39 6.89
CA LEU A 280 7.82 14.45 6.84
C LEU A 280 8.17 15.55 5.81
N ALA A 281 9.45 15.91 5.70
CA ALA A 281 9.89 16.94 4.77
C ALA A 281 9.62 16.56 3.30
N ALA A 282 9.70 15.28 2.95
CA ALA A 282 9.43 14.78 1.61
C ALA A 282 7.96 14.99 1.16
N TRP A 283 7.04 15.15 2.10
CA TRP A 283 5.63 15.41 1.80
C TRP A 283 5.35 16.80 1.23
N GLY A 284 6.29 17.73 1.36
CA GLY A 284 6.19 19.02 0.69
C GLY A 284 6.09 18.91 -0.84
N ASP A 285 6.67 17.86 -1.45
CA ASP A 285 6.57 17.60 -2.89
C ASP A 285 5.28 16.86 -3.30
N ILE A 286 4.55 16.32 -2.34
CA ILE A 286 3.35 15.48 -2.58
C ILE A 286 2.07 16.29 -2.35
N LEU A 287 2.05 17.09 -1.28
CA LEU A 287 0.90 17.90 -0.88
C LEU A 287 0.81 19.22 -1.65
N GLN A 288 -0.39 19.81 -1.62
CA GLN A 288 -0.67 21.13 -2.13
C GLN A 288 -1.43 21.93 -1.08
N GLY A 289 -1.35 23.25 -1.14
CA GLY A 289 -2.17 24.14 -0.32
C GLY A 289 -3.35 24.71 -1.08
N LYS A 290 -4.45 24.95 -0.38
CA LYS A 290 -5.61 25.68 -0.91
C LYS A 290 -5.31 27.18 -1.00
N ASN A 291 -4.64 27.70 0.01
CA ASN A 291 -4.27 29.10 0.19
C ASN A 291 -2.80 29.19 0.58
N ASP A 292 -2.24 30.41 0.56
CA ASP A 292 -0.94 30.66 1.16
C ASP A 292 -1.07 30.66 2.68
N PHE A 293 -0.15 29.98 3.35
CA PHE A 293 -0.10 29.89 4.81
C PHE A 293 1.33 29.71 5.33
N THR A 294 1.54 30.01 6.59
CA THR A 294 2.73 29.62 7.35
C THR A 294 2.32 29.35 8.77
N PHE A 295 2.66 28.18 9.29
CA PHE A 295 2.45 27.82 10.69
C PHE A 295 3.59 26.88 11.16
N ARG A 296 3.76 26.78 12.48
CA ARG A 296 4.73 25.89 13.12
C ARG A 296 4.01 24.96 14.09
N ILE A 297 4.32 23.69 14.05
CA ILE A 297 3.74 22.68 14.94
C ILE A 297 4.83 21.79 15.52
N LEU A 298 4.59 21.32 16.73
CA LEU A 298 5.41 20.31 17.38
C LEU A 298 4.92 18.92 16.94
N VAL A 299 5.70 18.26 16.10
CA VAL A 299 5.41 16.89 15.66
C VAL A 299 5.99 15.89 16.65
N LYS A 300 5.17 14.94 17.08
CA LYS A 300 5.56 13.83 17.97
C LYS A 300 5.79 12.56 17.16
N ASP A 301 7.03 12.11 17.13
CA ASP A 301 7.41 10.82 16.57
C ASP A 301 8.30 10.06 17.58
N PRO A 302 7.79 8.99 18.21
CA PRO A 302 8.55 8.24 19.22
C PRO A 302 9.64 7.36 18.64
N TYR A 303 9.70 7.18 17.31
CA TYR A 303 10.62 6.23 16.66
C TYR A 303 11.70 6.89 15.82
N ILE A 304 11.40 8.00 15.14
CA ILE A 304 12.35 8.74 14.31
C ILE A 304 12.70 10.04 14.99
N LYS A 305 13.89 10.07 15.62
CA LYS A 305 14.33 11.22 16.42
C LYS A 305 14.32 12.53 15.63
N ASP A 306 14.70 12.48 14.36
CA ASP A 306 14.79 13.67 13.50
C ASP A 306 13.42 14.17 13.05
N GLN A 307 12.37 13.38 13.21
CA GLN A 307 10.96 13.79 13.01
C GLN A 307 10.27 14.23 14.31
N ASN A 308 10.88 14.01 15.48
CA ASN A 308 10.33 14.47 16.74
C ASN A 308 10.84 15.88 17.02
N GLY A 309 10.02 16.91 16.77
CA GLY A 309 10.42 18.31 16.94
C GLY A 309 9.50 19.28 16.22
N VAL A 310 9.88 20.55 16.22
CA VAL A 310 9.09 21.61 15.58
C VAL A 310 9.34 21.62 14.08
N PHE A 311 8.27 21.67 13.32
CA PHE A 311 8.30 21.80 11.87
C PHE A 311 7.53 23.05 11.43
N GLN A 312 8.12 23.80 10.50
CA GLN A 312 7.46 24.87 9.79
C GLN A 312 6.85 24.34 8.51
N PHE A 313 5.57 24.59 8.37
CA PHE A 313 4.80 24.37 7.16
C PHE A 313 4.58 25.72 6.49
N GLN A 314 4.97 25.83 5.23
CA GLN A 314 4.76 27.02 4.44
C GLN A 314 4.15 26.65 3.08
N CYS A 315 3.10 27.34 2.71
CA CYS A 315 2.52 27.26 1.38
C CYS A 315 2.65 28.61 0.68
N LEU A 316 3.20 28.60 -0.52
CA LEU A 316 3.26 29.76 -1.42
C LEU A 316 2.86 29.32 -2.82
N ASN A 317 1.86 29.97 -3.41
CA ASN A 317 1.35 29.63 -4.74
C ASN A 317 1.02 28.12 -4.86
N HIS A 318 0.27 27.58 -3.90
CA HIS A 318 -0.15 26.16 -3.78
C HIS A 318 0.99 25.16 -3.55
N LYS A 319 2.24 25.58 -3.46
CA LYS A 319 3.39 24.71 -3.19
C LYS A 319 3.69 24.69 -1.70
N ILE A 320 3.74 23.51 -1.14
CA ILE A 320 4.07 23.31 0.28
C ILE A 320 5.57 23.02 0.44
N SER A 321 6.14 23.61 1.46
CA SER A 321 7.47 23.30 1.99
C SER A 321 7.31 22.94 3.46
N ILE A 322 7.91 21.83 3.85
CA ILE A 322 7.90 21.34 5.24
C ILE A 322 9.37 21.19 5.68
N GLN A 323 9.75 21.93 6.71
CA GLN A 323 11.14 21.95 7.18
C GLN A 323 11.18 21.91 8.71
N ARG A 324 12.17 21.22 9.25
CA ARG A 324 12.43 21.30 10.69
C ARG A 324 12.83 22.73 11.05
N ALA A 325 12.20 23.29 12.07
CA ALA A 325 12.49 24.62 12.55
C ALA A 325 13.51 24.55 13.69
N ASP A 326 14.56 25.41 13.64
CA ASP A 326 15.41 25.62 14.79
C ASP A 326 14.62 26.42 15.83
N ILE A 327 14.51 25.89 17.04
CA ILE A 327 13.99 26.64 18.19
C ILE A 327 15.19 27.37 18.78
N PRO A 328 15.16 28.70 18.88
CA PRO A 328 16.20 29.42 19.60
C PRO A 328 16.20 28.92 21.07
N GLN A 329 17.31 28.34 21.50
CA GLN A 329 17.53 28.03 22.92
C GLN A 329 17.81 29.34 23.68
N ASP A 330 16.81 30.19 23.83
CA ASP A 330 16.91 31.34 24.72
C ASP A 330 16.38 30.91 26.09
N GLU A 331 17.32 30.66 27.01
CA GLU A 331 17.06 30.13 28.37
C GLU A 331 16.26 31.08 29.26
N THR A 332 15.75 32.20 28.75
CA THR A 332 15.14 33.29 29.55
C THR A 332 13.69 33.60 29.19
N LEU A 333 13.00 32.83 28.31
CA LEU A 333 11.62 33.13 27.97
C LEU A 333 10.63 32.51 28.94
N ASP A 334 9.80 33.37 29.52
CA ASP A 334 8.74 33.08 30.49
C ASP A 334 7.64 32.20 29.84
N ILE A 335 7.38 31.02 30.41
CA ILE A 335 6.61 29.88 29.84
C ILE A 335 5.10 30.15 29.68
N HIS A 336 4.62 31.40 29.81
CA HIS A 336 3.20 31.70 29.91
C HIS A 336 2.54 32.42 28.72
N THR A 337 3.23 32.60 27.58
CA THR A 337 2.61 33.13 26.36
C THR A 337 2.83 32.21 25.19
N THR A 338 1.83 32.04 24.32
CA THR A 338 1.88 31.25 23.08
C THR A 338 3.04 31.69 22.15
N ASP A 339 3.46 32.95 22.24
CA ASP A 339 4.60 33.51 21.48
C ASP A 339 5.98 32.99 22.00
N ALA A 340 6.04 32.47 23.22
CA ALA A 340 7.30 31.99 23.83
C ALA A 340 7.64 30.54 23.45
N GLN A 341 6.65 29.71 23.07
CA GLN A 341 6.89 28.30 22.73
C GLN A 341 7.46 28.11 21.30
N GLY A 342 7.29 29.08 20.40
CA GLY A 342 7.79 29.00 19.04
C GLY A 342 7.01 28.05 18.09
N TRP A 343 5.90 27.47 18.56
CA TRP A 343 4.97 26.66 17.76
C TRP A 343 3.52 26.85 18.26
N GLU A 344 2.57 26.62 17.37
CA GLU A 344 1.15 26.89 17.58
C GLU A 344 0.40 25.73 18.27
N ASP A 345 0.79 24.50 17.97
CA ASP A 345 0.08 23.30 18.40
C ASP A 345 0.99 22.06 18.39
N GLU A 346 0.50 20.95 18.94
CA GLU A 346 1.19 19.65 18.99
C GLU A 346 0.34 18.59 18.27
N ILE A 347 0.97 17.77 17.42
CA ILE A 347 0.32 16.70 16.67
C ILE A 347 1.23 15.47 16.56
N SER A 348 0.64 14.29 16.58
CA SER A 348 1.38 13.04 16.36
C SER A 348 1.58 12.73 14.88
N ILE A 349 2.61 11.94 14.57
CA ILE A 349 2.93 11.58 13.18
C ILE A 349 1.84 10.70 12.54
N ASP A 350 1.11 9.94 13.32
CA ASP A 350 0.01 9.10 12.86
C ASP A 350 -1.27 9.91 12.57
N GLU A 351 -1.54 10.98 13.32
CA GLU A 351 -2.59 11.95 12.98
C GLU A 351 -2.28 12.67 11.66
N LEU A 352 -1.03 13.11 11.48
CA LEU A 352 -0.58 13.66 10.19
C LEU A 352 -0.71 12.63 9.06
N THR A 353 -0.47 11.35 9.32
CA THR A 353 -0.66 10.28 8.33
C THR A 353 -2.12 10.23 7.88
N GLN A 354 -3.09 10.24 8.82
CA GLN A 354 -4.51 10.24 8.48
C GLN A 354 -4.92 11.48 7.66
N VAL A 355 -4.43 12.65 8.05
CA VAL A 355 -4.72 13.92 7.33
C VAL A 355 -4.13 13.91 5.92
N PHE A 356 -2.88 13.48 5.76
CA PHE A 356 -2.20 13.54 4.47
C PHE A 356 -2.77 12.54 3.46
N PHE A 357 -3.24 11.40 3.95
CA PHE A 357 -3.88 10.39 3.11
C PHE A 357 -5.41 10.56 2.96
N ASP A 358 -6.01 11.54 3.63
CA ASP A 358 -7.47 11.78 3.65
C ASP A 358 -8.27 10.59 4.17
N TYR A 359 -7.77 9.94 5.21
CA TYR A 359 -8.42 8.76 5.76
C TYR A 359 -8.78 8.98 7.23
N ASP A 360 -10.09 8.97 7.53
CA ASP A 360 -10.64 9.16 8.88
C ASP A 360 -10.14 10.44 9.61
N ALA A 361 -9.81 11.47 8.82
CA ALA A 361 -9.19 12.72 9.31
C ALA A 361 -10.19 13.71 9.93
N GLY A 362 -11.49 13.43 9.88
CA GLY A 362 -12.53 14.41 10.20
C GLY A 362 -12.48 14.99 11.62
N GLN A 363 -12.10 14.18 12.61
CA GLN A 363 -11.97 14.67 14.00
C GLN A 363 -10.67 15.46 14.19
N ILE A 364 -9.57 15.00 13.61
CA ILE A 364 -8.27 15.65 13.66
C ILE A 364 -8.35 17.06 13.03
N LEU A 365 -9.02 17.18 11.88
CA LEU A 365 -9.24 18.48 11.22
C LEU A 365 -10.16 19.45 11.98
N LYS A 366 -10.96 18.98 12.96
CA LYS A 366 -11.71 19.85 13.85
C LYS A 366 -10.85 20.37 15.00
N GLU A 367 -9.93 19.56 15.47
CA GLU A 367 -9.00 19.90 16.55
C GLU A 367 -7.85 20.77 16.05
N HIS A 368 -7.38 20.54 14.82
CA HIS A 368 -6.26 21.20 14.16
C HIS A 368 -6.73 21.94 12.89
N GLU A 369 -7.50 23.02 13.06
CA GLU A 369 -8.17 23.71 11.94
C GLU A 369 -7.20 24.26 10.87
N TYR A 370 -5.98 24.60 11.24
CA TYR A 370 -4.95 25.10 10.33
C TYR A 370 -4.54 24.06 9.27
N LEU A 371 -4.76 22.77 9.50
CA LEU A 371 -4.52 21.70 8.53
C LEU A 371 -5.55 21.65 7.40
N LYS A 372 -6.68 22.33 7.53
CA LYS A 372 -7.75 22.38 6.50
C LYS A 372 -7.30 23.05 5.20
N ASP A 373 -6.26 23.89 5.25
CA ASP A 373 -5.69 24.52 4.07
C ASP A 373 -4.74 23.60 3.27
N ILE A 374 -4.36 22.45 3.83
CA ILE A 374 -3.63 21.41 3.11
C ILE A 374 -4.63 20.60 2.27
N VAL A 375 -4.30 20.43 0.98
CA VAL A 375 -5.01 19.49 0.10
C VAL A 375 -4.38 18.12 0.28
N PRO A 376 -5.11 17.15 0.80
CA PRO A 376 -4.55 15.81 1.06
C PRO A 376 -4.18 15.08 -0.23
N ALA A 377 -3.41 14.03 -0.10
CA ALA A 377 -2.94 13.20 -1.22
C ALA A 377 -3.91 12.07 -1.63
N GLY A 378 -5.14 12.09 -1.15
CA GLY A 378 -6.19 11.17 -1.63
C GLY A 378 -6.81 11.62 -2.97
N PRO A 379 -7.46 10.73 -3.74
CA PRO A 379 -7.52 9.28 -3.50
C PRO A 379 -6.20 8.57 -3.79
N ILE A 380 -6.02 7.41 -3.14
CA ILE A 380 -4.82 6.58 -3.29
C ILE A 380 -5.18 5.18 -3.82
N TYR A 381 -4.21 4.50 -4.42
CA TYR A 381 -4.32 3.12 -4.87
C TYR A 381 -3.03 2.36 -4.64
N ILE A 382 -3.03 1.47 -3.66
CA ILE A 382 -1.91 0.59 -3.29
C ILE A 382 -2.42 -0.83 -3.32
N SER A 383 -1.77 -1.69 -4.08
CA SER A 383 -2.30 -3.01 -4.46
C SER A 383 -1.39 -4.18 -4.14
N GLU A 384 -0.39 -3.98 -3.31
CA GLU A 384 0.49 -5.06 -2.86
C GLU A 384 -0.24 -5.91 -1.80
N GLU A 385 -0.25 -7.22 -2.01
CA GLU A 385 -0.88 -8.18 -1.10
C GLU A 385 0.15 -9.07 -0.38
N VAL A 386 1.34 -9.20 -0.91
CA VAL A 386 2.41 -10.06 -0.35
C VAL A 386 3.36 -9.28 0.52
#